data_aa369f6d50a1117f8ecec4e5618c34e8
#
_entry.id   aa369f6d50a1117f8ecec4e5618c34e8
#
_cell.length_a   1.000
_cell.length_b   1.000
_cell.length_c   1.000
_cell.angle_alpha   90.00
_cell.angle_beta   90.00
_cell.angle_gamma   90.00
#
_symmetry.space_group_name_H-M   'P 1'
#
loop_
_entity.id
_entity.type
_entity.pdbx_description
1 polymer ?
#
loop_
_entity_poly.entity_id
_entity_poly.type
_entity_poly.pdbx_seq_one_letter_code
_entity_poly.pdbx_strand_id
1 'polypeptide(L)'
;MSPEKPNKPDILLWEETIFRDRDLFELDHLPEHFLHRESQMNSLKFCIRPALQGGRPVNALCLGPPGTGKTTAIFKLFEEIEAHTSQVIPIHINCQMDSTRYSVFYQIYRKVFDHAPPSSGISFKRIFEKIAQEAAAKDRVLVVALDDINYLFHEKEVDQVLYSLLRAHETFPGARMAVIGVMSELSLNYVLDPRVVSVFQPEEIAFPLYSCQEIRDILSRRVQMGFYPGVMSEEVLEEVVDCTERSGDLRAGIDLLKRSGLSAEKRASKSISLEDVAGSYDRSRLVHLTYALKSLKGDELMVLRLAAEKKSWHAGDLFTRFHDQSGAGYTRFHEILNKLDSVRLINADFTGSGERGRCRVISVRYDPEEIASRLESGR
;
A
#
# COMPACT_ATOMS: atom_id res chain seq x y z
N MET A 1 50.66 1.90 -37.02
CA MET A 1 50.14 1.27 -35.81
C MET A 1 49.10 2.20 -35.22
N SER A 2 47.85 1.89 -35.46
CA SER A 2 46.73 2.65 -34.84
C SER A 2 46.56 2.18 -33.39
N PRO A 3 46.29 3.08 -32.43
CA PRO A 3 46.08 2.67 -31.05
C PRO A 3 44.74 1.89 -30.92
N GLU A 4 44.82 0.68 -30.37
CA GLU A 4 43.64 -0.10 -29.98
C GLU A 4 42.81 0.72 -28.97
N LYS A 5 41.53 0.93 -29.30
CA LYS A 5 40.58 1.50 -28.38
C LYS A 5 40.39 0.51 -27.21
N PRO A 6 40.39 0.98 -25.94
CA PRO A 6 40.13 0.11 -24.82
C PRO A 6 38.73 -0.52 -24.99
N ASN A 7 38.71 -1.85 -24.95
CA ASN A 7 37.49 -2.65 -25.02
C ASN A 7 36.62 -2.26 -23.79
N LYS A 8 35.58 -1.45 -23.99
CA LYS A 8 34.60 -1.18 -22.94
C LYS A 8 33.89 -2.51 -22.69
N PRO A 9 33.85 -3.01 -21.46
CA PRO A 9 33.08 -4.21 -21.15
C PRO A 9 31.63 -3.97 -21.59
N ASP A 10 31.12 -4.90 -22.39
CA ASP A 10 29.73 -4.85 -22.83
C ASP A 10 28.86 -5.09 -21.60
N ILE A 11 28.22 -4.03 -21.09
CA ILE A 11 27.40 -4.04 -19.87
C ILE A 11 26.26 -5.08 -19.97
N LEU A 12 25.89 -5.47 -21.19
CA LEU A 12 24.87 -6.48 -21.45
C LEU A 12 25.37 -7.92 -21.30
N LEU A 13 26.68 -8.14 -21.20
CA LEU A 13 27.32 -9.46 -21.10
C LEU A 13 28.01 -9.70 -19.76
N TRP A 14 27.68 -8.91 -18.73
CA TRP A 14 28.26 -9.12 -17.41
C TRP A 14 27.64 -10.36 -16.73
N GLU A 15 28.41 -11.44 -16.66
CA GLU A 15 27.98 -12.73 -16.11
C GLU A 15 28.10 -12.80 -14.58
N GLU A 16 28.88 -11.94 -13.92
CA GLU A 16 29.04 -11.93 -12.47
C GLU A 16 28.01 -11.03 -11.79
N THR A 17 27.08 -11.62 -11.06
CA THR A 17 26.10 -10.90 -10.22
C THR A 17 26.29 -11.26 -8.75
N ILE A 18 26.02 -10.29 -7.86
CA ILE A 18 25.95 -10.53 -6.41
C ILE A 18 24.55 -11.01 -5.96
N PHE A 19 23.57 -10.97 -6.86
CA PHE A 19 22.23 -11.48 -6.58
C PHE A 19 22.20 -12.99 -6.87
N ARG A 20 21.76 -13.76 -5.88
CA ARG A 20 21.41 -15.17 -6.03
C ARG A 20 20.03 -15.30 -6.70
N ASP A 21 19.08 -14.46 -6.24
CA ASP A 21 17.74 -14.35 -6.78
C ASP A 21 17.27 -12.90 -6.64
N ARG A 22 17.25 -12.19 -7.76
CA ARG A 22 16.91 -10.76 -7.79
C ARG A 22 15.42 -10.50 -7.65
N ASP A 23 14.57 -11.45 -8.07
CA ASP A 23 13.12 -11.29 -8.05
C ASP A 23 12.58 -11.17 -6.63
N LEU A 24 13.32 -11.71 -5.65
CA LEU A 24 13.00 -11.55 -4.22
C LEU A 24 12.98 -10.10 -3.74
N PHE A 25 13.60 -9.18 -4.46
CA PHE A 25 13.62 -7.75 -4.15
C PHE A 25 12.64 -6.94 -4.98
N GLU A 26 11.80 -7.58 -5.81
CA GLU A 26 10.70 -6.91 -6.50
C GLU A 26 9.54 -6.66 -5.53
N LEU A 27 8.83 -5.55 -5.74
CA LEU A 27 7.75 -5.13 -4.83
C LEU A 27 6.49 -5.99 -4.98
N ASP A 28 6.34 -6.65 -6.11
CA ASP A 28 5.25 -7.59 -6.44
C ASP A 28 5.58 -9.04 -6.07
N HIS A 29 6.81 -9.31 -5.61
CA HIS A 29 7.20 -10.63 -5.16
C HIS A 29 6.42 -11.08 -3.91
N LEU A 30 5.67 -12.16 -4.04
CA LEU A 30 4.92 -12.77 -2.95
C LEU A 30 5.82 -13.73 -2.15
N PRO A 31 6.13 -13.43 -0.87
CA PRO A 31 7.05 -14.24 -0.09
C PRO A 31 6.49 -15.64 0.20
N GLU A 32 7.31 -16.69 0.15
CA GLU A 32 6.90 -18.03 0.57
C GLU A 32 6.44 -18.04 2.04
N HIS A 33 7.23 -17.42 2.92
CA HIS A 33 6.94 -17.28 4.35
C HIS A 33 6.53 -15.83 4.64
N PHE A 34 5.28 -15.65 5.03
CA PHE A 34 4.73 -14.34 5.39
C PHE A 34 4.85 -14.13 6.90
N LEU A 35 6.00 -13.54 7.30
CA LEU A 35 6.40 -13.39 8.70
C LEU A 35 5.61 -12.29 9.41
N HIS A 36 5.41 -12.47 10.74
CA HIS A 36 4.85 -11.48 11.66
C HIS A 36 3.42 -11.01 11.31
N ARG A 37 2.67 -11.83 10.58
CA ARG A 37 1.25 -11.59 10.23
C ARG A 37 0.37 -12.82 10.43
N GLU A 38 0.82 -13.77 11.23
CA GLU A 38 0.11 -15.02 11.52
C GLU A 38 -1.27 -14.75 12.13
N SER A 39 -1.38 -13.76 13.03
CA SER A 39 -2.65 -13.37 13.66
C SER A 39 -3.63 -12.82 12.64
N GLN A 40 -3.18 -11.92 11.75
CA GLN A 40 -3.99 -11.35 10.67
C GLN A 40 -4.44 -12.40 9.68
N MET A 41 -3.52 -13.30 9.29
CA MET A 41 -3.84 -14.43 8.42
C MET A 41 -4.87 -15.37 9.05
N ASN A 42 -4.75 -15.68 10.34
CA ASN A 42 -5.72 -16.50 11.05
C ASN A 42 -7.11 -15.84 11.11
N SER A 43 -7.19 -14.53 11.34
CA SER A 43 -8.45 -13.79 11.31
C SER A 43 -9.09 -13.81 9.91
N LEU A 44 -8.30 -13.60 8.85
CA LEU A 44 -8.78 -13.70 7.47
C LEU A 44 -9.29 -15.10 7.14
N LYS A 45 -8.54 -16.15 7.51
CA LYS A 45 -8.93 -17.57 7.34
C LYS A 45 -10.22 -17.88 8.09
N PHE A 46 -10.37 -17.35 9.31
CA PHE A 46 -11.61 -17.49 10.08
C PHE A 46 -12.81 -16.91 9.35
N CYS A 47 -12.68 -15.73 8.74
CA CYS A 47 -13.74 -15.10 7.95
C CYS A 47 -14.16 -15.95 6.73
N ILE A 48 -13.20 -16.63 6.10
CA ILE A 48 -13.47 -17.43 4.88
C ILE A 48 -13.91 -18.86 5.18
N ARG A 49 -13.60 -19.39 6.35
CA ARG A 49 -13.89 -20.77 6.73
C ARG A 49 -15.34 -21.24 6.47
N PRO A 50 -16.39 -20.42 6.71
CA PRO A 50 -17.76 -20.84 6.37
C PRO A 50 -17.95 -21.13 4.88
N ALA A 51 -17.24 -20.42 3.97
CA ALA A 51 -17.33 -20.67 2.53
C ALA A 51 -16.84 -22.07 2.14
N LEU A 52 -15.81 -22.59 2.82
CA LEU A 52 -15.28 -23.94 2.56
C LEU A 52 -16.28 -25.03 2.98
N GLN A 53 -17.30 -24.69 3.78
CA GLN A 53 -18.37 -25.58 4.24
C GLN A 53 -19.68 -25.31 3.50
N GLY A 54 -19.65 -24.55 2.39
CA GLY A 54 -20.84 -24.19 1.62
C GLY A 54 -21.69 -23.09 2.26
N GLY A 55 -21.19 -22.44 3.35
CA GLY A 55 -21.83 -21.30 3.99
C GLY A 55 -21.46 -19.96 3.39
N ARG A 56 -22.01 -18.88 3.92
CA ARG A 56 -21.64 -17.52 3.55
C ARG A 56 -20.43 -17.06 4.37
N PRO A 57 -19.35 -16.57 3.75
CA PRO A 57 -18.22 -16.03 4.48
C PRO A 57 -18.59 -14.77 5.28
N VAL A 58 -17.79 -14.46 6.29
CA VAL A 58 -17.85 -13.19 7.01
C VAL A 58 -17.09 -12.13 6.20
N ASN A 59 -17.66 -10.91 6.12
CA ASN A 59 -16.93 -9.80 5.52
C ASN A 59 -15.76 -9.40 6.41
N ALA A 60 -14.70 -8.87 5.82
CA ALA A 60 -13.54 -8.38 6.57
C ALA A 60 -13.11 -6.98 6.09
N LEU A 61 -12.46 -6.23 6.99
CA LEU A 61 -11.88 -4.93 6.68
C LEU A 61 -10.44 -4.87 7.23
N CYS A 62 -9.46 -4.93 6.33
CA CYS A 62 -8.04 -4.82 6.65
C CYS A 62 -7.63 -3.35 6.75
N LEU A 63 -7.25 -2.91 7.94
CA LEU A 63 -6.91 -1.52 8.25
C LEU A 63 -5.44 -1.38 8.64
N GLY A 64 -4.77 -0.35 8.14
CA GLY A 64 -3.41 -0.05 8.57
C GLY A 64 -2.63 0.80 7.57
N PRO A 65 -1.49 1.37 7.97
CA PRO A 65 -0.64 2.18 7.10
C PRO A 65 -0.18 1.44 5.83
N PRO A 66 0.25 2.15 4.79
CA PRO A 66 0.91 1.54 3.63
C PRO A 66 2.14 0.72 4.04
N GLY A 67 2.46 -0.35 3.28
CA GLY A 67 3.64 -1.17 3.52
C GLY A 67 3.55 -2.15 4.70
N THR A 68 2.36 -2.32 5.32
CA THR A 68 2.14 -3.24 6.45
C THR A 68 1.75 -4.66 6.06
N GLY A 69 1.71 -4.97 4.77
CA GLY A 69 1.46 -6.33 4.25
C GLY A 69 -0.01 -6.69 4.01
N LYS A 70 -0.95 -5.73 3.99
CA LYS A 70 -2.38 -6.00 3.75
C LYS A 70 -2.64 -6.72 2.42
N THR A 71 -2.17 -6.15 1.32
CA THR A 71 -2.32 -6.73 -0.02
C THR A 71 -1.63 -8.09 -0.13
N THR A 72 -0.44 -8.24 0.48
CA THR A 72 0.29 -9.51 0.55
C THR A 72 -0.53 -10.58 1.28
N ALA A 73 -1.19 -10.21 2.40
CA ALA A 73 -2.07 -11.13 3.13
C ALA A 73 -3.24 -11.62 2.27
N ILE A 74 -3.84 -10.73 1.47
CA ILE A 74 -4.93 -11.10 0.55
C ILE A 74 -4.44 -12.08 -0.50
N PHE A 75 -3.29 -11.82 -1.14
CA PHE A 75 -2.76 -12.74 -2.14
C PHE A 75 -2.39 -14.09 -1.53
N LYS A 76 -1.80 -14.13 -0.33
CA LYS A 76 -1.50 -15.38 0.39
C LYS A 76 -2.77 -16.16 0.74
N LEU A 77 -3.79 -15.49 1.22
CA LEU A 77 -5.09 -16.11 1.46
C LEU A 77 -5.67 -16.71 0.17
N PHE A 78 -5.58 -15.98 -0.93
CA PHE A 78 -6.13 -16.40 -2.22
C PHE A 78 -5.37 -17.59 -2.81
N GLU A 79 -4.03 -17.62 -2.71
CA GLU A 79 -3.24 -18.80 -3.06
C GLU A 79 -3.69 -20.04 -2.25
N GLU A 80 -3.88 -19.90 -0.95
CA GLU A 80 -4.35 -21.02 -0.12
C GLU A 80 -5.75 -21.46 -0.50
N ILE A 81 -6.68 -20.55 -0.78
CA ILE A 81 -8.04 -20.88 -1.24
C ILE A 81 -8.00 -21.66 -2.56
N GLU A 82 -7.29 -21.15 -3.56
CA GLU A 82 -7.18 -21.77 -4.89
C GLU A 82 -6.53 -23.15 -4.84
N ALA A 83 -5.58 -23.36 -3.91
CA ALA A 83 -4.94 -24.65 -3.70
C ALA A 83 -5.87 -25.71 -3.04
N HIS A 84 -6.90 -25.26 -2.28
CA HIS A 84 -7.76 -26.18 -1.51
C HIS A 84 -9.11 -26.45 -2.13
N THR A 85 -9.67 -25.49 -2.91
CA THR A 85 -11.03 -25.63 -3.44
C THR A 85 -11.27 -24.82 -4.71
N SER A 86 -12.11 -25.37 -5.60
CA SER A 86 -12.65 -24.64 -6.75
C SER A 86 -14.05 -24.06 -6.51
N GLN A 87 -14.64 -24.29 -5.33
CA GLN A 87 -15.97 -23.79 -4.98
C GLN A 87 -15.94 -22.34 -4.53
N VAL A 88 -14.80 -21.87 -4.00
CA VAL A 88 -14.60 -20.47 -3.61
C VAL A 88 -13.78 -19.80 -4.70
N ILE A 89 -14.32 -18.74 -5.29
CA ILE A 89 -13.63 -17.94 -6.30
C ILE A 89 -13.07 -16.68 -5.61
N PRO A 90 -11.76 -16.60 -5.37
CA PRO A 90 -11.11 -15.39 -4.86
C PRO A 90 -10.91 -14.39 -6.00
N ILE A 91 -11.26 -13.13 -5.77
CA ILE A 91 -11.21 -12.06 -6.76
C ILE A 91 -10.56 -10.84 -6.13
N HIS A 92 -9.37 -10.47 -6.60
CA HIS A 92 -8.68 -9.25 -6.20
C HIS A 92 -8.96 -8.11 -7.19
N ILE A 93 -9.34 -6.95 -6.66
CA ILE A 93 -9.63 -5.74 -7.44
C ILE A 93 -8.86 -4.58 -6.83
N ASN A 94 -8.01 -3.96 -7.62
CA ASN A 94 -7.35 -2.71 -7.24
C ASN A 94 -8.28 -1.54 -7.56
N CYS A 95 -8.86 -0.94 -6.51
CA CYS A 95 -9.84 0.13 -6.65
C CYS A 95 -9.23 1.47 -7.12
N GLN A 96 -7.90 1.61 -7.06
CA GLN A 96 -7.23 2.76 -7.67
C GLN A 96 -7.33 2.72 -9.20
N MET A 97 -7.31 1.53 -9.80
CA MET A 97 -7.46 1.34 -11.25
C MET A 97 -8.91 1.14 -11.66
N ASP A 98 -9.68 0.41 -10.84
CA ASP A 98 -11.07 0.06 -11.08
C ASP A 98 -11.98 0.77 -10.06
N SER A 99 -12.11 2.11 -10.18
CA SER A 99 -12.77 2.99 -9.22
C SER A 99 -14.29 3.15 -9.44
N THR A 100 -14.86 2.52 -10.47
CA THR A 100 -16.30 2.59 -10.76
C THR A 100 -17.00 1.25 -10.52
N ARG A 101 -18.29 1.29 -10.18
CA ARG A 101 -19.09 0.06 -10.05
C ARG A 101 -19.01 -0.81 -11.30
N TYR A 102 -19.04 -0.20 -12.47
CA TYR A 102 -18.95 -0.95 -13.74
C TYR A 102 -17.60 -1.66 -13.88
N SER A 103 -16.48 -0.98 -13.64
CA SER A 103 -15.14 -1.58 -13.75
C SER A 103 -14.94 -2.69 -12.72
N VAL A 104 -15.36 -2.49 -11.47
CA VAL A 104 -15.32 -3.54 -10.43
C VAL A 104 -16.05 -4.81 -10.91
N PHE A 105 -17.30 -4.68 -11.37
CA PHE A 105 -18.07 -5.85 -11.83
C PHE A 105 -17.58 -6.43 -13.15
N TYR A 106 -16.93 -5.62 -13.99
CA TYR A 106 -16.22 -6.09 -15.18
C TYR A 106 -15.07 -7.04 -14.80
N GLN A 107 -14.28 -6.72 -13.78
CA GLN A 107 -13.19 -7.59 -13.30
C GLN A 107 -13.75 -8.86 -12.65
N ILE A 108 -14.83 -8.76 -11.86
CA ILE A 108 -15.51 -9.92 -11.30
C ILE A 108 -15.99 -10.85 -12.43
N TYR A 109 -16.60 -10.30 -13.46
CA TYR A 109 -17.06 -11.07 -14.62
C TYR A 109 -15.90 -11.82 -15.27
N ARG A 110 -14.78 -11.14 -15.54
CA ARG A 110 -13.58 -11.76 -16.13
C ARG A 110 -13.07 -12.94 -15.31
N LYS A 111 -13.03 -12.81 -13.98
CA LYS A 111 -12.56 -13.91 -13.10
C LYS A 111 -13.54 -15.07 -13.03
N VAL A 112 -14.86 -14.79 -13.07
CA VAL A 112 -15.91 -15.82 -12.98
C VAL A 112 -16.03 -16.62 -14.28
N PHE A 113 -15.89 -15.97 -15.44
CA PHE A 113 -16.11 -16.57 -16.76
C PHE A 113 -14.83 -16.86 -17.55
N ASP A 114 -13.68 -16.41 -17.05
CA ASP A 114 -12.38 -16.51 -17.71
C ASP A 114 -12.31 -15.82 -19.10
N HIS A 115 -13.21 -14.89 -19.35
CA HIS A 115 -13.20 -14.02 -20.53
C HIS A 115 -13.85 -12.67 -20.26
N ALA A 116 -13.52 -11.68 -21.08
CA ALA A 116 -14.15 -10.36 -20.99
C ALA A 116 -15.65 -10.42 -21.37
N PRO A 117 -16.50 -9.57 -20.76
CA PRO A 117 -17.87 -9.40 -21.24
C PRO A 117 -17.85 -8.87 -22.68
N PRO A 118 -18.95 -9.08 -23.46
CA PRO A 118 -19.05 -8.60 -24.83
C PRO A 118 -18.72 -7.10 -24.95
N SER A 119 -17.91 -6.72 -25.92
CA SER A 119 -17.39 -5.36 -26.11
C SER A 119 -18.45 -4.31 -26.46
N SER A 120 -19.65 -4.71 -26.90
CA SER A 120 -20.71 -3.81 -27.31
C SER A 120 -21.81 -3.71 -26.25
N GLY A 121 -21.81 -2.57 -25.50
CA GLY A 121 -23.02 -2.05 -24.86
C GLY A 121 -23.70 -2.92 -23.79
N ILE A 122 -22.98 -3.81 -23.11
CA ILE A 122 -23.60 -4.58 -22.02
C ILE A 122 -23.84 -3.66 -20.79
N SER A 123 -25.09 -3.61 -20.32
CA SER A 123 -25.43 -2.83 -19.13
C SER A 123 -24.86 -3.45 -17.85
N PHE A 124 -24.59 -2.63 -16.83
CA PHE A 124 -24.22 -3.10 -15.49
C PHE A 124 -25.17 -4.18 -14.98
N LYS A 125 -26.49 -3.95 -15.09
CA LYS A 125 -27.52 -4.90 -14.65
C LYS A 125 -27.29 -6.30 -15.24
N ARG A 126 -27.00 -6.38 -16.52
CA ARG A 126 -26.82 -7.67 -17.23
C ARG A 126 -25.49 -8.36 -16.84
N ILE A 127 -24.44 -7.58 -16.55
CA ILE A 127 -23.18 -8.13 -16.02
C ILE A 127 -23.43 -8.74 -14.64
N PHE A 128 -24.07 -7.99 -13.76
CA PHE A 128 -24.37 -8.41 -12.39
C PHE A 128 -25.28 -9.67 -12.37
N GLU A 129 -26.37 -9.68 -13.16
CA GLU A 129 -27.27 -10.83 -13.28
C GLU A 129 -26.53 -12.10 -13.69
N LYS A 130 -25.68 -12.01 -14.72
CA LYS A 130 -24.89 -13.17 -15.17
C LYS A 130 -23.94 -13.68 -14.09
N ILE A 131 -23.21 -12.80 -13.41
CA ILE A 131 -22.31 -13.19 -12.32
C ILE A 131 -23.08 -13.91 -11.21
N ALA A 132 -24.18 -13.34 -10.75
CA ALA A 132 -24.97 -13.88 -9.65
C ALA A 132 -25.63 -15.22 -10.00
N GLN A 133 -26.16 -15.34 -11.23
CA GLN A 133 -26.75 -16.58 -11.75
C GLN A 133 -25.70 -17.69 -11.88
N GLU A 134 -24.51 -17.39 -12.40
CA GLU A 134 -23.44 -18.36 -12.57
C GLU A 134 -22.92 -18.86 -11.21
N ALA A 135 -22.73 -17.93 -10.25
CA ALA A 135 -22.32 -18.29 -8.88
C ALA A 135 -23.36 -19.19 -8.21
N ALA A 136 -24.66 -18.85 -8.32
CA ALA A 136 -25.75 -19.65 -7.75
C ALA A 136 -25.88 -21.01 -8.44
N ALA A 137 -25.85 -21.06 -9.78
CA ALA A 137 -26.02 -22.30 -10.55
C ALA A 137 -24.90 -23.32 -10.32
N LYS A 138 -23.67 -22.85 -10.10
CA LYS A 138 -22.51 -23.70 -9.83
C LYS A 138 -22.20 -23.89 -8.36
N ASP A 139 -23.06 -23.42 -7.47
CA ASP A 139 -22.90 -23.46 -6.02
C ASP A 139 -21.56 -22.86 -5.55
N ARG A 140 -21.10 -21.79 -6.20
CA ARG A 140 -19.84 -21.11 -5.93
C ARG A 140 -20.00 -19.93 -5.00
N VAL A 141 -18.98 -19.70 -4.17
CA VAL A 141 -18.88 -18.54 -3.28
C VAL A 141 -17.88 -17.55 -3.86
N LEU A 142 -18.27 -16.30 -4.02
CA LEU A 142 -17.35 -15.24 -4.46
C LEU A 142 -16.79 -14.50 -3.26
N VAL A 143 -15.47 -14.43 -3.16
CA VAL A 143 -14.74 -13.63 -2.16
C VAL A 143 -14.05 -12.50 -2.89
N VAL A 144 -14.59 -11.29 -2.76
CA VAL A 144 -14.12 -10.11 -3.47
C VAL A 144 -13.27 -9.25 -2.54
N ALA A 145 -11.98 -9.18 -2.79
CA ALA A 145 -11.09 -8.23 -2.13
C ALA A 145 -11.06 -6.91 -2.91
N LEU A 146 -11.53 -5.84 -2.27
CA LEU A 146 -11.49 -4.47 -2.77
C LEU A 146 -10.26 -3.79 -2.15
N ASP A 147 -9.13 -3.85 -2.86
CA ASP A 147 -7.87 -3.27 -2.41
C ASP A 147 -7.85 -1.77 -2.68
N ASP A 148 -7.37 -0.98 -1.70
CA ASP A 148 -7.45 0.48 -1.69
C ASP A 148 -8.89 0.99 -1.89
N ILE A 149 -9.85 0.43 -1.14
CA ILE A 149 -11.29 0.74 -1.23
C ILE A 149 -11.61 2.24 -1.03
N ASN A 150 -10.70 3.01 -0.43
CA ASN A 150 -10.80 4.46 -0.29
C ASN A 150 -11.01 5.18 -1.64
N TYR A 151 -10.52 4.66 -2.75
CA TYR A 151 -10.80 5.22 -4.09
C TYR A 151 -12.27 5.12 -4.49
N LEU A 152 -12.97 4.07 -4.10
CA LEU A 152 -14.42 3.97 -4.32
C LEU A 152 -15.21 4.98 -3.48
N PHE A 153 -14.71 5.36 -2.30
CA PHE A 153 -15.30 6.44 -1.50
C PHE A 153 -15.12 7.79 -2.19
N HIS A 154 -13.94 8.08 -2.73
CA HIS A 154 -13.68 9.33 -3.46
C HIS A 154 -14.59 9.50 -4.67
N GLU A 155 -14.83 8.42 -5.42
CA GLU A 155 -15.73 8.40 -6.58
C GLU A 155 -17.22 8.26 -6.20
N LYS A 156 -17.55 8.14 -4.91
CA LYS A 156 -18.91 7.91 -4.38
C LYS A 156 -19.59 6.64 -4.92
N GLU A 157 -18.79 5.65 -5.27
CA GLU A 157 -19.26 4.38 -5.83
C GLU A 157 -19.34 3.24 -4.80
N VAL A 158 -18.73 3.43 -3.62
CA VAL A 158 -18.57 2.38 -2.60
C VAL A 158 -19.89 1.79 -2.15
N ASP A 159 -20.90 2.63 -1.88
CA ASP A 159 -22.20 2.16 -1.41
C ASP A 159 -22.90 1.29 -2.46
N GLN A 160 -22.81 1.66 -3.74
CA GLN A 160 -23.42 0.92 -4.83
C GLN A 160 -22.71 -0.40 -5.10
N VAL A 161 -21.37 -0.44 -4.96
CA VAL A 161 -20.57 -1.65 -5.09
C VAL A 161 -20.91 -2.62 -3.97
N LEU A 162 -20.79 -2.17 -2.70
CA LEU A 162 -21.06 -2.98 -1.52
C LEU A 162 -22.51 -3.46 -1.50
N TYR A 163 -23.49 -2.58 -1.76
CA TYR A 163 -24.89 -2.94 -1.81
C TYR A 163 -25.15 -4.06 -2.85
N SER A 164 -24.57 -3.94 -4.04
CA SER A 164 -24.76 -4.94 -5.10
C SER A 164 -24.16 -6.30 -4.72
N LEU A 165 -22.95 -6.33 -4.13
CA LEU A 165 -22.30 -7.58 -3.72
C LEU A 165 -23.01 -8.24 -2.54
N LEU A 166 -23.32 -7.47 -1.48
CA LEU A 166 -23.80 -8.01 -0.22
C LEU A 166 -25.27 -8.44 -0.24
N ARG A 167 -26.08 -7.82 -1.11
CA ARG A 167 -27.51 -8.14 -1.29
C ARG A 167 -27.84 -8.92 -2.55
N ALA A 168 -26.83 -9.46 -3.26
CA ALA A 168 -27.04 -10.30 -4.43
C ALA A 168 -28.01 -11.46 -4.18
N HIS A 169 -27.96 -12.07 -2.98
CA HIS A 169 -28.80 -13.18 -2.57
C HIS A 169 -30.30 -12.83 -2.47
N GLU A 170 -30.66 -11.55 -2.31
CA GLU A 170 -32.07 -11.12 -2.26
C GLU A 170 -32.76 -11.29 -3.62
N THR A 171 -31.98 -11.07 -4.70
CA THR A 171 -32.50 -11.19 -6.10
C THR A 171 -32.17 -12.55 -6.71
N PHE A 172 -31.04 -13.14 -6.33
CA PHE A 172 -30.54 -14.42 -6.84
C PHE A 172 -30.33 -15.41 -5.70
N PRO A 173 -31.38 -16.15 -5.29
CA PRO A 173 -31.27 -17.15 -4.22
C PRO A 173 -30.14 -18.15 -4.53
N GLY A 174 -29.28 -18.38 -3.54
CA GLY A 174 -28.07 -19.22 -3.72
C GLY A 174 -26.80 -18.45 -4.10
N ALA A 175 -26.88 -17.20 -4.55
CA ALA A 175 -25.68 -16.37 -4.74
C ALA A 175 -25.05 -16.01 -3.39
N ARG A 176 -23.80 -16.43 -3.16
CA ARG A 176 -23.04 -16.17 -1.94
C ARG A 176 -21.81 -15.35 -2.26
N MET A 177 -21.76 -14.14 -1.71
CA MET A 177 -20.67 -13.21 -1.92
C MET A 177 -20.24 -12.63 -0.57
N ALA A 178 -18.95 -12.43 -0.40
CA ALA A 178 -18.38 -11.67 0.72
C ALA A 178 -17.33 -10.70 0.22
N VAL A 179 -17.11 -9.65 0.99
CA VAL A 179 -16.17 -8.58 0.68
C VAL A 179 -15.07 -8.53 1.73
N ILE A 180 -13.84 -8.43 1.26
CA ILE A 180 -12.68 -8.07 2.05
C ILE A 180 -12.26 -6.66 1.61
N GLY A 181 -12.56 -5.63 2.40
CA GLY A 181 -12.07 -4.28 2.16
C GLY A 181 -10.62 -4.14 2.64
N VAL A 182 -9.78 -3.48 1.86
CA VAL A 182 -8.42 -3.11 2.28
C VAL A 182 -8.30 -1.59 2.23
N MET A 183 -7.94 -0.99 3.36
CA MET A 183 -7.84 0.46 3.49
C MET A 183 -6.52 0.86 4.14
N SER A 184 -5.85 1.84 3.54
CA SER A 184 -4.54 2.33 4.02
C SER A 184 -4.64 3.44 5.05
N GLU A 185 -5.81 4.08 5.19
CA GLU A 185 -6.05 5.16 6.15
C GLU A 185 -6.82 4.64 7.37
N LEU A 186 -6.34 5.00 8.56
CA LEU A 186 -6.98 4.66 9.84
C LEU A 186 -8.15 5.63 10.19
N SER A 187 -8.25 6.75 9.50
CA SER A 187 -9.29 7.76 9.77
C SER A 187 -10.54 7.47 8.94
N LEU A 188 -11.48 6.77 9.54
CA LEU A 188 -12.83 6.52 9.01
C LEU A 188 -13.69 7.80 9.01
N ASN A 189 -13.26 8.83 8.29
CA ASN A 189 -14.17 9.93 7.93
C ASN A 189 -15.09 9.55 6.75
N TYR A 190 -15.02 8.28 6.31
CA TYR A 190 -15.86 7.74 5.27
C TYR A 190 -17.14 7.20 5.86
N VAL A 191 -18.24 7.87 5.55
CA VAL A 191 -19.57 7.47 6.00
C VAL A 191 -20.22 6.62 4.92
N LEU A 192 -20.47 5.35 5.22
CA LEU A 192 -21.28 4.47 4.37
C LEU A 192 -22.77 4.76 4.58
N ASP A 193 -23.57 4.52 3.54
CA ASP A 193 -25.03 4.54 3.65
C ASP A 193 -25.49 3.56 4.75
N PRO A 194 -26.41 3.96 5.66
CA PRO A 194 -26.92 3.08 6.73
C PRO A 194 -27.42 1.72 6.23
N ARG A 195 -27.96 1.65 5.01
CA ARG A 195 -28.40 0.40 4.36
C ARG A 195 -27.23 -0.54 4.04
N VAL A 196 -26.05 0.00 3.79
CA VAL A 196 -24.83 -0.78 3.54
C VAL A 196 -24.20 -1.19 4.86
N VAL A 197 -24.12 -0.27 5.83
CA VAL A 197 -23.59 -0.55 7.19
C VAL A 197 -24.32 -1.74 7.81
N SER A 198 -25.66 -1.82 7.66
CA SER A 198 -26.48 -2.89 8.25
C SER A 198 -26.16 -4.30 7.74
N VAL A 199 -25.54 -4.42 6.55
CA VAL A 199 -25.22 -5.71 5.91
C VAL A 199 -23.73 -5.97 5.75
N PHE A 200 -22.92 -4.93 5.75
CA PHE A 200 -21.47 -5.09 5.61
C PHE A 200 -20.86 -5.69 6.87
N GLN A 201 -21.07 -5.10 8.03
CA GLN A 201 -20.63 -5.59 9.36
C GLN A 201 -19.34 -6.41 9.30
N PRO A 202 -18.22 -5.83 8.87
CA PRO A 202 -16.98 -6.59 8.66
C PRO A 202 -16.28 -6.89 9.98
N GLU A 203 -15.52 -7.98 10.02
CA GLU A 203 -14.47 -8.20 11.01
C GLU A 203 -13.31 -7.23 10.71
N GLU A 204 -12.99 -6.36 11.67
CA GLU A 204 -11.89 -5.41 11.51
C GLU A 204 -10.57 -6.06 11.88
N ILE A 205 -9.64 -6.10 10.92
CA ILE A 205 -8.32 -6.70 11.05
C ILE A 205 -7.26 -5.62 10.95
N ALA A 206 -6.65 -5.28 12.10
CA ALA A 206 -5.61 -4.27 12.15
C ALA A 206 -4.25 -4.80 11.66
N PHE A 207 -3.61 -4.05 10.79
CA PHE A 207 -2.25 -4.27 10.30
C PHE A 207 -1.34 -3.15 10.80
N PRO A 208 -0.77 -3.26 12.02
CA PRO A 208 0.11 -2.24 12.56
C PRO A 208 1.41 -2.15 11.76
N LEU A 209 2.14 -1.04 11.92
CA LEU A 209 3.51 -0.93 11.45
C LEU A 209 4.35 -2.09 12.01
N TYR A 210 5.30 -2.54 11.23
CA TYR A 210 6.29 -3.50 11.72
C TYR A 210 7.23 -2.83 12.73
N SER A 211 7.53 -3.53 13.81
CA SER A 211 8.58 -3.13 14.75
C SER A 211 9.97 -3.26 14.11
N CYS A 212 10.97 -2.61 14.67
CA CYS A 212 12.35 -2.69 14.21
C CYS A 212 12.83 -4.16 14.10
N GLN A 213 12.50 -5.01 15.10
CA GLN A 213 12.85 -6.44 15.07
C GLN A 213 12.15 -7.20 13.93
N GLU A 214 10.86 -6.94 13.69
CA GLU A 214 10.11 -7.57 12.59
C GLU A 214 10.65 -7.13 11.23
N ILE A 215 11.01 -5.85 11.07
CA ILE A 215 11.67 -5.32 9.87
C ILE A 215 12.98 -6.07 9.64
N ARG A 216 13.81 -6.19 10.69
CA ARG A 216 15.08 -6.91 10.65
C ARG A 216 14.90 -8.35 10.19
N ASP A 217 13.96 -9.09 10.78
CA ASP A 217 13.72 -10.49 10.46
C ASP A 217 13.31 -10.66 8.99
N ILE A 218 12.42 -9.80 8.50
CA ILE A 218 11.96 -9.83 7.11
C ILE A 218 13.09 -9.50 6.14
N LEU A 219 13.85 -8.43 6.40
CA LEU A 219 14.95 -8.01 5.52
C LEU A 219 16.10 -9.00 5.55
N SER A 220 16.47 -9.53 6.73
CA SER A 220 17.48 -10.58 6.87
C SER A 220 17.13 -11.82 6.05
N ARG A 221 15.86 -12.25 6.10
CA ARG A 221 15.38 -13.39 5.29
C ARG A 221 15.52 -13.09 3.79
N ARG A 222 15.15 -11.88 3.35
CA ARG A 222 15.33 -11.45 1.95
C ARG A 222 16.80 -11.45 1.53
N VAL A 223 17.70 -10.95 2.39
CA VAL A 223 19.15 -10.94 2.15
C VAL A 223 19.70 -12.36 2.01
N GLN A 224 19.34 -13.27 2.93
CA GLN A 224 19.81 -14.66 2.92
C GLN A 224 19.38 -15.43 1.66
N MET A 225 18.21 -15.14 1.14
CA MET A 225 17.67 -15.82 -0.04
C MET A 225 18.10 -15.14 -1.34
N GLY A 226 18.18 -13.81 -1.36
CA GLY A 226 18.33 -12.99 -2.56
C GLY A 226 19.78 -12.65 -2.91
N PHE A 227 20.71 -12.64 -1.95
CA PHE A 227 22.14 -12.41 -2.21
C PHE A 227 22.97 -13.69 -2.00
N TYR A 228 24.14 -13.74 -2.61
CA TYR A 228 25.14 -14.75 -2.27
C TYR A 228 25.71 -14.50 -0.87
N PRO A 229 26.16 -15.57 -0.17
CA PRO A 229 26.78 -15.45 1.15
C PRO A 229 27.95 -14.46 1.15
N GLY A 230 28.02 -13.58 2.17
CA GLY A 230 29.08 -12.59 2.32
C GLY A 230 28.93 -11.30 1.53
N VAL A 231 27.86 -11.15 0.73
CA VAL A 231 27.58 -9.91 -0.02
C VAL A 231 27.17 -8.77 0.91
N MET A 232 26.43 -9.05 1.96
CA MET A 232 25.97 -8.04 2.93
C MET A 232 26.43 -8.42 4.34
N SER A 233 27.09 -7.50 5.02
CA SER A 233 27.45 -7.64 6.43
C SER A 233 26.27 -7.28 7.34
N GLU A 234 26.32 -7.69 8.61
CA GLU A 234 25.32 -7.36 9.61
C GLU A 234 25.20 -5.84 9.79
N GLU A 235 26.34 -5.12 9.84
CA GLU A 235 26.38 -3.67 9.97
C GLU A 235 25.63 -2.95 8.84
N VAL A 236 25.79 -3.43 7.60
CA VAL A 236 25.11 -2.87 6.42
C VAL A 236 23.61 -3.18 6.47
N LEU A 237 23.23 -4.39 6.92
CA LEU A 237 21.82 -4.75 7.10
C LEU A 237 21.16 -3.86 8.17
N GLU A 238 21.84 -3.58 9.29
CA GLU A 238 21.33 -2.68 10.33
C GLU A 238 21.03 -1.28 9.78
N GLU A 239 21.91 -0.70 8.98
CA GLU A 239 21.66 0.60 8.36
C GLU A 239 20.42 0.55 7.45
N VAL A 240 20.19 -0.55 6.71
CA VAL A 240 18.97 -0.72 5.90
C VAL A 240 17.74 -0.82 6.80
N VAL A 241 17.83 -1.52 7.94
CA VAL A 241 16.73 -1.63 8.92
C VAL A 241 16.38 -0.26 9.47
N ASP A 242 17.37 0.53 9.91
CA ASP A 242 17.19 1.88 10.45
C ASP A 242 16.57 2.83 9.40
N CYS A 243 17.04 2.76 8.16
CA CYS A 243 16.46 3.53 7.06
C CYS A 243 14.99 3.13 6.81
N THR A 244 14.66 1.84 6.92
CA THR A 244 13.31 1.31 6.73
C THR A 244 12.39 1.75 7.85
N GLU A 245 12.82 1.68 9.11
CA GLU A 245 12.07 2.15 10.26
C GLU A 245 11.78 3.65 10.15
N ARG A 246 12.79 4.46 9.83
CA ARG A 246 12.63 5.91 9.57
C ARG A 246 11.60 6.20 8.46
N SER A 247 11.56 5.38 7.42
CA SER A 247 10.57 5.54 6.34
C SER A 247 9.16 5.11 6.75
N GLY A 248 9.02 4.18 7.71
CA GLY A 248 7.77 3.56 8.13
C GLY A 248 7.11 2.69 7.04
N ASP A 249 7.88 2.24 6.04
CA ASP A 249 7.37 1.42 4.92
C ASP A 249 8.36 0.31 4.57
N LEU A 250 7.99 -0.94 4.82
CA LEU A 250 8.84 -2.09 4.52
C LEU A 250 9.24 -2.17 3.03
N ARG A 251 8.38 -1.69 2.12
CA ARG A 251 8.69 -1.65 0.68
C ARG A 251 9.90 -0.78 0.38
N ALA A 252 10.09 0.31 1.14
CA ALA A 252 11.28 1.17 1.01
C ALA A 252 12.55 0.41 1.38
N GLY A 253 12.52 -0.45 2.41
CA GLY A 253 13.64 -1.29 2.79
C GLY A 253 13.98 -2.34 1.73
N ILE A 254 12.98 -2.99 1.16
CA ILE A 254 13.17 -3.98 0.08
C ILE A 254 13.76 -3.31 -1.18
N ASP A 255 13.23 -2.15 -1.59
CA ASP A 255 13.79 -1.38 -2.71
C ASP A 255 15.23 -0.89 -2.41
N LEU A 256 15.50 -0.52 -1.16
CA LEU A 256 16.84 -0.10 -0.72
C LEU A 256 17.85 -1.25 -0.83
N LEU A 257 17.49 -2.47 -0.41
CA LEU A 257 18.32 -3.67 -0.62
C LEU A 257 18.66 -3.86 -2.09
N LYS A 258 17.63 -3.82 -2.97
CA LYS A 258 17.81 -3.95 -4.42
C LYS A 258 18.75 -2.89 -5.00
N ARG A 259 18.51 -1.62 -4.66
CA ARG A 259 19.31 -0.49 -5.19
C ARG A 259 20.75 -0.51 -4.68
N SER A 260 20.95 -0.87 -3.41
CA SER A 260 22.30 -1.00 -2.83
C SER A 260 23.09 -2.12 -3.50
N GLY A 261 22.43 -3.26 -3.80
CA GLY A 261 23.03 -4.33 -4.58
C GLY A 261 23.44 -3.87 -5.99
N LEU A 262 22.54 -3.20 -6.70
CA LEU A 262 22.84 -2.63 -8.02
C LEU A 262 23.95 -1.57 -7.99
N SER A 263 24.05 -0.80 -6.89
CA SER A 263 25.13 0.17 -6.70
C SER A 263 26.49 -0.53 -6.55
N ALA A 264 26.55 -1.62 -5.77
CA ALA A 264 27.74 -2.44 -5.59
C ALA A 264 28.18 -3.09 -6.93
N GLU A 265 27.25 -3.67 -7.68
CA GLU A 265 27.54 -4.22 -9.03
C GLU A 265 28.12 -3.16 -9.98
N LYS A 266 27.53 -1.95 -9.98
CA LYS A 266 28.04 -0.83 -10.80
C LYS A 266 29.50 -0.47 -10.50
N ARG A 267 29.95 -0.70 -9.25
CA ARG A 267 31.35 -0.51 -8.83
C ARG A 267 32.21 -1.75 -9.04
N ALA A 268 31.66 -2.82 -9.62
CA ALA A 268 32.32 -4.14 -9.74
C ALA A 268 32.72 -4.70 -8.34
N SER A 269 31.95 -4.42 -7.29
CA SER A 269 32.18 -4.91 -5.95
C SER A 269 31.43 -6.21 -5.70
N LYS A 270 32.04 -7.13 -4.95
CA LYS A 270 31.40 -8.38 -4.51
C LYS A 270 30.65 -8.24 -3.18
N SER A 271 30.67 -7.05 -2.58
CA SER A 271 29.96 -6.75 -1.33
C SER A 271 29.34 -5.37 -1.36
N ILE A 272 28.24 -5.24 -0.66
CA ILE A 272 27.52 -3.97 -0.46
C ILE A 272 28.18 -3.23 0.70
N SER A 273 28.42 -1.92 0.53
CA SER A 273 28.97 -1.04 1.56
C SER A 273 27.91 -0.11 2.15
N LEU A 274 28.22 0.51 3.30
CA LEU A 274 27.37 1.58 3.88
C LEU A 274 27.16 2.74 2.90
N GLU A 275 28.18 3.06 2.07
CA GLU A 275 28.06 4.12 1.04
C GLU A 275 27.04 3.76 -0.05
N ASP A 276 26.91 2.48 -0.43
CA ASP A 276 25.90 2.03 -1.38
C ASP A 276 24.50 2.21 -0.82
N VAL A 277 24.32 1.92 0.49
CA VAL A 277 23.06 2.10 1.19
C VAL A 277 22.72 3.58 1.30
N ALA A 278 23.63 4.39 1.84
CA ALA A 278 23.41 5.83 2.02
C ALA A 278 23.08 6.53 0.69
N GLY A 279 23.89 6.30 -0.36
CA GLY A 279 23.66 6.90 -1.67
C GLY A 279 22.38 6.42 -2.37
N SER A 280 21.90 5.21 -2.07
CA SER A 280 20.64 4.69 -2.60
C SER A 280 19.44 5.24 -1.84
N TYR A 281 19.55 5.35 -0.51
CA TYR A 281 18.53 5.94 0.35
C TYR A 281 18.28 7.41 0.02
N ASP A 282 19.34 8.22 -0.08
CA ASP A 282 19.23 9.64 -0.41
C ASP A 282 18.59 9.86 -1.78
N ARG A 283 18.98 9.08 -2.78
CA ARG A 283 18.35 9.15 -4.12
C ARG A 283 16.86 8.82 -4.07
N SER A 284 16.47 7.75 -3.38
CA SER A 284 15.07 7.35 -3.25
C SER A 284 14.25 8.41 -2.51
N ARG A 285 14.78 8.91 -1.39
CA ARG A 285 14.17 9.95 -0.56
C ARG A 285 13.94 11.25 -1.34
N LEU A 286 14.96 11.69 -2.09
CA LEU A 286 14.88 12.91 -2.89
C LEU A 286 13.93 12.79 -4.09
N VAL A 287 13.83 11.61 -4.70
CA VAL A 287 12.83 11.34 -5.75
C VAL A 287 11.43 11.42 -5.16
N HIS A 288 11.18 10.77 -4.01
CA HIS A 288 9.89 10.85 -3.32
C HIS A 288 9.52 12.30 -2.98
N LEU A 289 10.45 13.07 -2.39
CA LEU A 289 10.24 14.49 -2.08
C LEU A 289 9.83 15.27 -3.33
N THR A 290 10.53 15.06 -4.45
CA THR A 290 10.24 15.77 -5.71
C THR A 290 8.82 15.50 -6.21
N TYR A 291 8.37 14.24 -6.21
CA TYR A 291 7.01 13.88 -6.63
C TYR A 291 5.96 14.37 -5.64
N ALA A 292 6.20 14.25 -4.34
CA ALA A 292 5.30 14.74 -3.31
C ALA A 292 5.10 16.26 -3.44
N LEU A 293 6.18 17.03 -3.61
CA LEU A 293 6.09 18.49 -3.82
C LEU A 293 5.30 18.88 -5.08
N LYS A 294 5.45 18.14 -6.18
CA LYS A 294 4.67 18.38 -7.42
C LYS A 294 3.17 18.12 -7.26
N SER A 295 2.76 17.28 -6.32
CA SER A 295 1.35 17.02 -6.03
C SER A 295 0.67 18.10 -5.19
N LEU A 296 1.45 19.01 -4.60
CA LEU A 296 0.96 20.06 -3.71
C LEU A 296 0.55 21.34 -4.48
N LYS A 297 -0.45 22.03 -3.97
CA LYS A 297 -0.98 23.27 -4.53
C LYS A 297 -0.95 24.39 -3.47
N GLY A 298 -0.87 25.63 -3.90
CA GLY A 298 -1.04 26.88 -3.15
C GLY A 298 -0.92 26.77 -1.62
N ASP A 299 -2.05 26.59 -0.94
CA ASP A 299 -2.14 26.52 0.52
C ASP A 299 -1.33 25.35 1.12
N GLU A 300 -1.25 24.21 0.42
CA GLU A 300 -0.54 23.02 0.88
C GLU A 300 0.97 23.28 0.91
N LEU A 301 1.50 23.93 -0.11
CA LEU A 301 2.90 24.37 -0.15
C LEU A 301 3.18 25.44 0.91
N MET A 302 2.20 26.34 1.17
CA MET A 302 2.32 27.36 2.22
C MET A 302 2.44 26.70 3.60
N VAL A 303 1.56 25.74 3.94
CA VAL A 303 1.63 25.03 5.23
C VAL A 303 2.93 24.26 5.36
N LEU A 304 3.41 23.59 4.30
CA LEU A 304 4.69 22.89 4.34
C LEU A 304 5.88 23.82 4.58
N ARG A 305 5.90 25.00 3.93
CA ARG A 305 6.95 26.02 4.17
C ARG A 305 6.93 26.52 5.59
N LEU A 306 5.75 26.85 6.13
CA LEU A 306 5.61 27.27 7.51
C LEU A 306 6.06 26.18 8.50
N ALA A 307 5.70 24.93 8.22
CA ALA A 307 6.14 23.80 9.05
C ALA A 307 7.66 23.63 9.03
N ALA A 308 8.33 23.90 7.91
CA ALA A 308 9.78 23.82 7.76
C ALA A 308 10.56 24.93 8.49
N GLU A 309 9.93 26.00 8.98
CA GLU A 309 10.61 27.09 9.72
C GLU A 309 11.13 26.65 11.09
N LYS A 310 10.58 25.57 11.68
CA LYS A 310 10.99 25.05 13.00
C LYS A 310 10.99 23.52 12.99
N LYS A 311 11.78 22.91 13.86
CA LYS A 311 11.86 21.44 14.04
C LYS A 311 10.52 20.82 14.39
N SER A 312 9.67 21.52 15.16
CA SER A 312 8.32 21.05 15.52
C SER A 312 7.39 22.23 15.81
N TRP A 313 6.10 21.99 15.57
CA TRP A 313 5.03 22.95 15.82
C TRP A 313 3.89 22.31 16.58
N HIS A 314 3.25 23.05 17.50
CA HIS A 314 1.90 22.70 17.89
C HIS A 314 0.92 23.09 16.78
N ALA A 315 -0.02 22.20 16.47
CA ALA A 315 -0.96 22.44 15.35
C ALA A 315 -1.73 23.77 15.45
N GLY A 316 -2.05 24.21 16.68
CA GLY A 316 -2.72 25.50 16.92
C GLY A 316 -1.85 26.70 16.52
N ASP A 317 -0.55 26.67 16.86
CA ASP A 317 0.38 27.76 16.53
C ASP A 317 0.64 27.83 15.02
N LEU A 318 0.78 26.66 14.38
CA LEU A 318 0.94 26.56 12.92
C LEU A 318 -0.33 27.03 12.20
N PHE A 319 -1.52 26.69 12.73
CA PHE A 319 -2.79 27.18 12.20
C PHE A 319 -2.89 28.71 12.25
N THR A 320 -2.54 29.32 13.39
CA THR A 320 -2.59 30.78 13.53
C THR A 320 -1.76 31.46 12.43
N ARG A 321 -0.53 30.99 12.21
CA ARG A 321 0.33 31.53 11.15
C ARG A 321 -0.23 31.31 9.74
N PHE A 322 -0.79 30.13 9.50
CA PHE A 322 -1.42 29.83 8.22
C PHE A 322 -2.65 30.69 7.97
N HIS A 323 -3.51 30.86 8.98
CA HIS A 323 -4.70 31.70 8.91
C HIS A 323 -4.36 33.15 8.63
N ASP A 324 -3.36 33.71 9.31
CA ASP A 324 -2.92 35.08 9.14
C ASP A 324 -2.44 35.39 7.70
N GLN A 325 -1.89 34.38 7.01
CA GLN A 325 -1.38 34.52 5.64
C GLN A 325 -2.40 34.19 4.55
N SER A 326 -3.29 33.21 4.79
CA SER A 326 -4.21 32.67 3.78
C SER A 326 -5.67 33.09 3.97
N GLY A 327 -6.07 33.46 5.20
CA GLY A 327 -7.47 33.65 5.58
C GLY A 327 -8.28 32.34 5.66
N ALA A 328 -7.68 31.19 5.40
CA ALA A 328 -8.39 29.91 5.34
C ALA A 328 -8.75 29.38 6.75
N GLY A 329 -9.88 28.69 6.85
CA GLY A 329 -10.41 28.18 8.12
C GLY A 329 -9.71 26.89 8.60
N TYR A 330 -9.98 26.51 9.87
CA TYR A 330 -9.37 25.35 10.54
C TYR A 330 -9.65 24.02 9.84
N THR A 331 -10.83 23.83 9.26
CA THR A 331 -11.19 22.61 8.50
C THR A 331 -10.25 22.41 7.33
N ARG A 332 -10.01 23.48 6.53
CA ARG A 332 -9.08 23.44 5.40
C ARG A 332 -7.65 23.15 5.84
N PHE A 333 -7.21 23.78 6.92
CA PHE A 333 -5.89 23.50 7.50
C PHE A 333 -5.74 22.03 7.90
N HIS A 334 -6.77 21.44 8.51
CA HIS A 334 -6.75 20.03 8.94
C HIS A 334 -6.70 19.05 7.76
N GLU A 335 -7.44 19.35 6.68
CA GLU A 335 -7.35 18.60 5.41
C GLU A 335 -5.93 18.63 4.83
N ILE A 336 -5.30 19.81 4.85
CA ILE A 336 -3.92 20.00 4.38
C ILE A 336 -2.94 19.18 5.22
N LEU A 337 -3.04 19.25 6.55
CA LEU A 337 -2.18 18.44 7.43
C LEU A 337 -2.33 16.95 7.16
N ASN A 338 -3.54 16.46 7.02
CA ASN A 338 -3.79 15.06 6.72
C ASN A 338 -3.18 14.67 5.35
N LYS A 339 -3.31 15.53 4.34
CA LYS A 339 -2.68 15.31 3.04
C LYS A 339 -1.16 15.30 3.14
N LEU A 340 -0.54 16.27 3.81
CA LEU A 340 0.91 16.34 3.98
C LEU A 340 1.47 15.13 4.74
N ASP A 341 0.73 14.63 5.73
CA ASP A 341 1.06 13.42 6.47
C ASP A 341 0.91 12.17 5.60
N SER A 342 -0.19 12.05 4.83
CA SER A 342 -0.43 10.92 3.92
C SER A 342 0.62 10.82 2.82
N VAL A 343 1.09 11.95 2.28
CA VAL A 343 2.21 12.00 1.32
C VAL A 343 3.59 12.01 2.00
N ARG A 344 3.65 11.79 3.32
CA ARG A 344 4.87 11.63 4.13
C ARG A 344 5.86 12.80 4.05
N LEU A 345 5.37 14.01 3.95
CA LEU A 345 6.18 15.22 4.04
C LEU A 345 6.31 15.73 5.48
N ILE A 346 5.33 15.44 6.32
CA ILE A 346 5.33 15.76 7.75
C ILE A 346 5.03 14.52 8.59
N ASN A 347 5.33 14.60 9.89
CA ASN A 347 4.74 13.76 10.94
C ASN A 347 3.74 14.62 11.69
N ALA A 348 2.59 14.05 12.00
CA ALA A 348 1.52 14.75 12.71
C ALA A 348 1.02 13.91 13.88
N ASP A 349 1.86 13.77 14.91
CA ASP A 349 1.64 12.90 16.06
C ASP A 349 0.78 13.56 17.14
N PHE A 350 -0.08 12.77 17.80
CA PHE A 350 -0.81 13.25 18.96
C PHE A 350 0.03 13.06 20.22
N THR A 351 0.34 14.15 20.91
CA THR A 351 0.90 14.06 22.27
C THR A 351 -0.18 13.61 23.24
N GLY A 352 0.22 12.79 24.24
CA GLY A 352 -0.68 12.25 25.26
C GLY A 352 -1.53 13.33 25.94
N SER A 353 -2.62 12.92 26.58
CA SER A 353 -3.64 13.76 27.21
C SER A 353 -3.02 14.75 28.23
N GLY A 354 -2.83 16.00 27.80
CA GLY A 354 -2.61 17.12 28.72
C GLY A 354 -3.94 17.68 29.22
N GLU A 355 -3.90 18.52 30.26
CA GLU A 355 -5.06 19.14 30.92
C GLU A 355 -6.03 19.92 29.99
N ARG A 356 -5.71 20.10 28.69
CA ARG A 356 -6.52 20.83 27.69
C ARG A 356 -6.85 20.01 26.42
N GLY A 357 -6.81 18.66 26.47
CA GLY A 357 -7.15 17.82 25.32
C GLY A 357 -5.94 17.35 24.51
N ARG A 358 -6.17 16.49 23.48
CA ARG A 358 -5.12 15.97 22.62
C ARG A 358 -4.54 17.07 21.75
N CYS A 359 -3.26 17.36 21.90
CA CYS A 359 -2.52 18.31 21.04
C CYS A 359 -1.78 17.55 19.93
N ARG A 360 -1.85 18.05 18.70
CA ARG A 360 -1.11 17.48 17.58
C ARG A 360 0.19 18.23 17.40
N VAL A 361 1.32 17.51 17.36
CA VAL A 361 2.64 18.04 17.08
C VAL A 361 3.02 17.73 15.65
N ILE A 362 3.44 18.75 14.91
CA ILE A 362 3.79 18.70 13.50
C ILE A 362 5.30 18.86 13.36
N SER A 363 5.96 17.95 12.66
CA SER A 363 7.37 18.06 12.28
C SER A 363 7.57 17.69 10.83
N VAL A 364 8.51 18.32 10.14
CA VAL A 364 8.86 17.95 8.76
C VAL A 364 9.77 16.72 8.75
N ARG A 365 9.61 15.87 7.75
CA ARG A 365 10.40 14.63 7.57
C ARG A 365 11.69 14.86 6.78
N TYR A 366 11.83 16.00 6.12
CA TYR A 366 12.95 16.37 5.27
C TYR A 366 13.65 17.60 5.81
N ASP A 367 14.92 17.74 5.48
CA ASP A 367 15.64 18.95 5.83
C ASP A 367 14.96 20.18 5.17
N PRO A 368 14.75 21.27 5.92
CA PRO A 368 14.22 22.51 5.36
C PRO A 368 14.95 23.01 4.11
N GLU A 369 16.29 22.85 4.06
CA GLU A 369 17.11 23.25 2.93
C GLU A 369 16.84 22.35 1.70
N GLU A 370 16.62 21.05 1.89
CA GLU A 370 16.24 20.12 0.83
C GLU A 370 14.87 20.49 0.22
N ILE A 371 13.90 20.81 1.09
CA ILE A 371 12.57 21.26 0.65
C ILE A 371 12.69 22.55 -0.17
N ALA A 372 13.43 23.54 0.35
CA ALA A 372 13.62 24.85 -0.31
C ALA A 372 14.29 24.68 -1.69
N SER A 373 15.41 23.95 -1.75
CA SER A 373 16.16 23.71 -2.98
C SER A 373 15.31 23.04 -4.07
N ARG A 374 14.44 22.09 -3.69
CA ARG A 374 13.56 21.40 -4.65
C ARG A 374 12.38 22.26 -5.10
N LEU A 375 11.87 23.14 -4.26
CA LEU A 375 10.85 24.12 -4.64
C LEU A 375 11.37 25.16 -5.63
N GLU A 376 12.66 25.51 -5.55
CA GLU A 376 13.31 26.43 -6.49
C GLU A 376 13.65 25.75 -7.82
N SER A 377 14.10 24.48 -7.79
CA SER A 377 14.45 23.71 -8.99
C SER A 377 13.24 23.26 -9.82
N GLY A 378 12.03 23.32 -9.28
CA GLY A 378 10.78 22.91 -9.93
C GLY A 378 10.03 24.06 -10.62
N ARG A 379 10.60 25.28 -10.63
CA ARG A 379 10.13 26.41 -11.43
C ARG A 379 10.89 26.45 -12.75
#